data_0a51ec9e4cc821ff9464691c1c9dc721
#
_entry.id   0a51ec9e4cc821ff9464691c1c9dc721
#
_cell.length_a   1.000
_cell.length_b   1.000
_cell.length_c   1.000
_cell.angle_alpha   90.00
_cell.angle_beta   90.00
_cell.angle_gamma   90.00
#
_symmetry.space_group_name_H-M   'P 1'
#
loop_
_entity.id
_entity.type
_entity.pdbx_description
1 polymer ?
#
loop_
_entity_poly.entity_id
_entity_poly.type
_entity_poly.pdbx_seq_one_letter_code
_entity_poly.pdbx_strand_id
1 'polypeptide(L)'
;MPLITNNSLPFFKKDFFRLWFAVLIFAAGTYQEQVSVGYIVYEITNSEIHVIFMYTVRVIPIIIFSNYIGYIADLVNRKKLLSIIMFLGSVGLFLFSLLMYFEIYNYSIIMIFVFYSGCIWSAVMITQQSYSYDIVGPKFVSQGTALTKGADRIGGIVAGYFSGKLVSNYFHIPFLLSALYHLCSSILILPNSKIANYSPVRNNKEKPKISEILYILKNNNVLLVLIILTITTEIFGFSHNSIMPILVKDVLRGDADDLGFMMILRQLGGIIGILLIIAFGNTQKKGLWLLYSALGMSFCVFFLGLSNSNLIFIVVLFSLNIFSSSCDSLYQIIAQKSVSNKDRGKALGAWTFALGSGPLGYLIIGLIITAVNTYDFTGLINQYYNAPGPQLALNLNGFILILLVLVTFRYATKLREFKS
;
A
#
# COMPACT_ATOMS: atom_id res chain seq x y z
N MET A 1 1.33 -30.32 -19.06
CA MET A 1 1.41 -28.87 -19.20
C MET A 1 2.78 -28.54 -19.77
N PRO A 2 2.93 -28.05 -20.98
CA PRO A 2 4.25 -27.68 -21.51
C PRO A 2 4.73 -26.45 -20.75
N LEU A 3 5.73 -26.64 -19.89
CA LEU A 3 6.52 -25.56 -19.33
C LEU A 3 7.20 -24.84 -20.50
N ILE A 4 6.76 -23.61 -20.78
CA ILE A 4 7.43 -22.75 -21.74
C ILE A 4 8.80 -22.43 -21.16
N THR A 5 9.81 -23.20 -21.58
CA THR A 5 11.22 -22.99 -21.25
C THR A 5 11.79 -21.84 -22.09
N ASN A 6 11.22 -20.65 -21.94
CA ASN A 6 11.86 -19.45 -22.45
C ASN A 6 12.65 -18.81 -21.31
N ASN A 7 13.97 -18.94 -21.35
CA ASN A 7 14.94 -18.35 -20.42
C ASN A 7 15.03 -16.82 -20.51
N SER A 8 14.07 -16.15 -21.14
CA SER A 8 14.03 -14.69 -21.26
C SER A 8 13.57 -14.06 -19.94
N LEU A 9 14.21 -12.94 -19.58
CA LEU A 9 13.81 -12.10 -18.45
C LEU A 9 12.33 -11.70 -18.58
N PRO A 10 11.58 -11.53 -17.46
CA PRO A 10 10.15 -11.26 -17.48
C PRO A 10 9.74 -10.11 -18.39
N PHE A 11 10.55 -9.06 -18.46
CA PHE A 11 10.26 -7.85 -19.25
C PHE A 11 10.18 -8.09 -20.75
N PHE A 12 10.83 -9.13 -21.28
CA PHE A 12 10.78 -9.48 -22.69
C PHE A 12 9.54 -10.31 -23.09
N LYS A 13 8.73 -10.74 -22.12
CA LYS A 13 7.47 -11.41 -22.41
C LYS A 13 6.38 -10.39 -22.72
N LYS A 14 5.81 -10.42 -23.92
CA LYS A 14 4.77 -9.47 -24.36
C LYS A 14 3.60 -9.32 -23.38
N ASP A 15 3.17 -10.42 -22.77
CA ASP A 15 2.08 -10.40 -21.78
C ASP A 15 2.49 -9.73 -20.46
N PHE A 16 3.75 -9.92 -20.05
CA PHE A 16 4.27 -9.25 -18.87
C PHE A 16 4.41 -7.74 -19.11
N PHE A 17 4.87 -7.34 -20.27
CA PHE A 17 4.99 -5.94 -20.65
C PHE A 17 3.62 -5.23 -20.66
N ARG A 18 2.60 -5.90 -21.20
CA ARG A 18 1.21 -5.39 -21.16
C ARG A 18 0.69 -5.26 -19.72
N LEU A 19 0.92 -6.28 -18.89
CA LEU A 19 0.57 -6.22 -17.48
C LEU A 19 1.27 -5.07 -16.79
N TRP A 20 2.57 -4.89 -17.04
CA TRP A 20 3.37 -3.83 -16.45
C TRP A 20 2.83 -2.44 -16.76
N PHE A 21 2.50 -2.17 -18.03
CA PHE A 21 1.89 -0.91 -18.44
C PHE A 21 0.48 -0.72 -17.88
N ALA A 22 -0.32 -1.76 -17.85
CA ALA A 22 -1.66 -1.70 -17.27
C ALA A 22 -1.60 -1.39 -15.77
N VAL A 23 -0.65 -1.99 -15.03
CA VAL A 23 -0.42 -1.69 -13.62
C VAL A 23 0.02 -0.25 -13.42
N LEU A 24 0.94 0.26 -14.24
CA LEU A 24 1.40 1.64 -14.16
C LEU A 24 0.25 2.62 -14.33
N ILE A 25 -0.57 2.44 -15.37
CA ILE A 25 -1.69 3.33 -15.68
C ILE A 25 -2.80 3.21 -14.61
N PHE A 26 -3.11 1.99 -14.16
CA PHE A 26 -4.07 1.75 -13.09
C PHE A 26 -3.63 2.43 -11.79
N ALA A 27 -2.36 2.30 -11.42
CA ALA A 27 -1.79 2.93 -10.24
C ALA A 27 -1.85 4.47 -10.32
N ALA A 28 -1.59 5.05 -11.50
CA ALA A 28 -1.75 6.49 -11.70
C ALA A 28 -3.19 6.94 -11.35
N GLY A 29 -4.21 6.24 -11.84
CA GLY A 29 -5.60 6.54 -11.51
C GLY A 29 -5.93 6.34 -10.03
N THR A 30 -5.45 5.24 -9.43
CA THR A 30 -5.72 4.91 -8.03
C THR A 30 -5.09 5.90 -7.06
N TYR A 31 -3.84 6.30 -7.29
CA TYR A 31 -3.17 7.28 -6.42
C TYR A 31 -3.72 8.69 -6.63
N GLN A 32 -4.09 9.05 -7.86
CA GLN A 32 -4.74 10.33 -8.15
C GLN A 32 -6.09 10.44 -7.44
N GLU A 33 -6.93 9.42 -7.52
CA GLU A 33 -8.17 9.32 -6.77
C GLU A 33 -7.92 9.46 -5.26
N GLN A 34 -6.95 8.71 -4.71
CA GLN A 34 -6.64 8.71 -3.28
C GLN A 34 -6.23 10.09 -2.76
N VAL A 35 -5.37 10.81 -3.48
CA VAL A 35 -4.93 12.15 -3.13
C VAL A 35 -6.12 13.12 -3.19
N SER A 36 -6.89 13.05 -4.27
CA SER A 36 -8.00 13.98 -4.51
C SER A 36 -9.13 13.79 -3.50
N VAL A 37 -9.53 12.55 -3.21
CA VAL A 37 -10.57 12.27 -2.19
C VAL A 37 -10.12 12.74 -0.81
N GLY A 38 -8.85 12.47 -0.43
CA GLY A 38 -8.33 12.92 0.85
C GLY A 38 -8.36 14.44 1.00
N TYR A 39 -7.96 15.16 -0.03
CA TYR A 39 -8.02 16.61 -0.08
C TYR A 39 -9.47 17.13 0.02
N ILE A 40 -10.38 16.61 -0.82
CA ILE A 40 -11.79 17.04 -0.86
C ILE A 40 -12.49 16.76 0.48
N VAL A 41 -12.28 15.58 1.09
CA VAL A 41 -12.89 15.28 2.39
C VAL A 41 -12.43 16.28 3.44
N TYR A 42 -11.14 16.66 3.43
CA TYR A 42 -10.66 17.67 4.37
C TYR A 42 -11.24 19.05 4.09
N GLU A 43 -11.35 19.48 2.83
CA GLU A 43 -11.94 20.76 2.45
C GLU A 43 -13.41 20.88 2.83
N ILE A 44 -14.22 19.84 2.60
CA ILE A 44 -15.68 19.92 2.87
C ILE A 44 -16.03 19.71 4.34
N THR A 45 -15.20 18.98 5.11
CA THR A 45 -15.53 18.66 6.50
C THR A 45 -14.73 19.47 7.52
N ASN A 46 -13.59 20.01 7.12
CA ASN A 46 -12.60 20.64 7.98
C ASN A 46 -12.32 19.84 9.26
N SER A 47 -12.25 18.50 9.11
CA SER A 47 -12.16 17.56 10.22
C SER A 47 -11.15 16.45 9.94
N GLU A 48 -10.14 16.35 10.79
CA GLU A 48 -9.11 15.30 10.72
C GLU A 48 -9.71 13.90 10.84
N ILE A 49 -10.72 13.75 11.71
CA ILE A 49 -11.37 12.45 11.96
C ILE A 49 -12.07 11.94 10.71
N HIS A 50 -12.75 12.82 9.95
CA HIS A 50 -13.42 12.41 8.72
C HIS A 50 -12.40 11.91 7.67
N VAL A 51 -11.25 12.56 7.56
CA VAL A 51 -10.15 12.11 6.67
C VAL A 51 -9.61 10.76 7.12
N ILE A 52 -9.31 10.59 8.41
CA ILE A 52 -8.79 9.36 8.98
C ILE A 52 -9.79 8.21 8.78
N PHE A 53 -11.08 8.46 9.04
CA PHE A 53 -12.12 7.47 8.84
C PHE A 53 -12.29 7.08 7.37
N MET A 54 -12.14 8.02 6.46
CA MET A 54 -12.12 7.77 5.01
C MET A 54 -11.00 6.80 4.62
N TYR A 55 -9.76 7.03 5.07
CA TYR A 55 -8.66 6.09 4.82
C TYR A 55 -8.89 4.72 5.47
N THR A 56 -9.50 4.69 6.65
CA THR A 56 -9.89 3.45 7.34
C THR A 56 -10.86 2.64 6.48
N VAL A 57 -11.94 3.27 6.01
CA VAL A 57 -12.97 2.63 5.18
C VAL A 57 -12.41 2.11 3.87
N ARG A 58 -11.45 2.83 3.27
CA ARG A 58 -10.77 2.40 2.04
C ARG A 58 -10.03 1.07 2.17
N VAL A 59 -9.44 0.79 3.33
CA VAL A 59 -8.62 -0.43 3.54
C VAL A 59 -9.45 -1.62 4.06
N ILE A 60 -10.59 -1.39 4.68
CA ILE A 60 -11.48 -2.45 5.21
C ILE A 60 -11.76 -3.57 4.18
N PRO A 61 -12.05 -3.28 2.88
CA PRO A 61 -12.33 -4.32 1.90
C PRO A 61 -11.23 -5.38 1.75
N ILE A 62 -9.96 -5.04 1.93
CA ILE A 62 -8.88 -6.03 1.82
C ILE A 62 -9.01 -7.10 2.91
N ILE A 63 -9.43 -6.72 4.12
CA ILE A 63 -9.62 -7.64 5.23
C ILE A 63 -10.80 -8.58 4.96
N ILE A 64 -11.93 -8.00 4.52
CA ILE A 64 -13.18 -8.73 4.36
C ILE A 64 -13.13 -9.64 3.12
N PHE A 65 -12.65 -9.12 1.98
CA PHE A 65 -12.83 -9.76 0.68
C PHE A 65 -11.59 -10.45 0.13
N SER A 66 -10.39 -10.29 0.72
CA SER A 66 -9.15 -10.85 0.17
C SER A 66 -9.24 -12.37 -0.10
N ASN A 67 -9.81 -13.13 0.81
CA ASN A 67 -9.98 -14.57 0.67
C ASN A 67 -10.97 -14.94 -0.45
N TYR A 68 -12.07 -14.19 -0.60
CA TYR A 68 -13.07 -14.41 -1.66
C TYR A 68 -12.51 -14.07 -3.02
N ILE A 69 -11.80 -12.95 -3.14
CA ILE A 69 -11.16 -12.51 -4.38
C ILE A 69 -10.10 -13.53 -4.81
N GLY A 70 -9.26 -14.00 -3.88
CA GLY A 70 -8.28 -15.04 -4.15
C GLY A 70 -8.93 -16.34 -4.65
N TYR A 71 -10.04 -16.75 -4.03
CA TYR A 71 -10.81 -17.91 -4.46
C TYR A 71 -11.39 -17.73 -5.86
N ILE A 72 -12.02 -16.59 -6.16
CA ILE A 72 -12.56 -16.28 -7.49
C ILE A 72 -11.41 -16.27 -8.53
N ALA A 73 -10.28 -15.66 -8.20
CA ALA A 73 -9.11 -15.62 -9.08
C ALA A 73 -8.52 -17.03 -9.37
N ASP A 74 -8.78 -18.01 -8.51
CA ASP A 74 -8.39 -19.41 -8.74
C ASP A 74 -9.39 -20.18 -9.63
N LEU A 75 -10.65 -19.73 -9.71
CA LEU A 75 -11.72 -20.39 -10.49
C LEU A 75 -11.84 -19.89 -11.92
N VAL A 76 -11.49 -18.63 -12.18
CA VAL A 76 -11.70 -17.98 -13.48
C VAL A 76 -10.39 -17.59 -14.14
N ASN A 77 -10.47 -17.23 -15.42
CA ASN A 77 -9.33 -16.67 -16.15
C ASN A 77 -8.91 -15.34 -15.50
N ARG A 78 -7.74 -15.33 -14.84
CA ARG A 78 -7.21 -14.17 -14.09
C ARG A 78 -7.06 -12.93 -14.95
N LYS A 79 -6.67 -13.08 -16.20
CA LYS A 79 -6.56 -11.99 -17.19
C LYS A 79 -7.91 -11.31 -17.41
N LYS A 80 -8.95 -12.13 -17.68
CA LYS A 80 -10.32 -11.63 -17.88
C LYS A 80 -10.88 -11.01 -16.61
N LEU A 81 -10.66 -11.64 -15.47
CA LEU A 81 -11.08 -11.12 -14.16
C LEU A 81 -10.46 -9.75 -13.88
N LEU A 82 -9.14 -9.61 -14.08
CA LEU A 82 -8.41 -8.36 -13.84
C LEU A 82 -8.94 -7.24 -14.74
N SER A 83 -9.16 -7.51 -16.04
CA SER A 83 -9.74 -6.54 -16.96
C SER A 83 -11.15 -6.09 -16.53
N ILE A 84 -12.01 -7.03 -16.11
CA ILE A 84 -13.37 -6.70 -15.65
C ILE A 84 -13.32 -5.84 -14.38
N ILE A 85 -12.46 -6.16 -13.41
CA ILE A 85 -12.35 -5.40 -12.17
C ILE A 85 -11.89 -3.97 -12.46
N MET A 86 -10.87 -3.79 -13.33
CA MET A 86 -10.40 -2.46 -13.73
C MET A 86 -11.48 -1.68 -14.49
N PHE A 87 -12.28 -2.34 -15.34
CA PHE A 87 -13.42 -1.72 -16.01
C PHE A 87 -14.50 -1.26 -15.02
N LEU A 88 -14.85 -2.10 -14.05
CA LEU A 88 -15.79 -1.71 -12.99
C LEU A 88 -15.24 -0.51 -12.22
N GLY A 89 -13.95 -0.51 -11.89
CA GLY A 89 -13.28 0.65 -11.28
C GLY A 89 -13.44 1.94 -12.11
N SER A 90 -13.29 1.85 -13.44
CA SER A 90 -13.54 2.98 -14.34
C SER A 90 -14.97 3.49 -14.26
N VAL A 91 -15.96 2.59 -14.30
CA VAL A 91 -17.39 2.96 -14.22
C VAL A 91 -17.69 3.68 -12.91
N GLY A 92 -17.22 3.16 -11.77
CA GLY A 92 -17.44 3.80 -10.47
C GLY A 92 -16.81 5.19 -10.37
N LEU A 93 -15.58 5.35 -10.88
CA LEU A 93 -14.89 6.63 -10.92
C LEU A 93 -15.60 7.64 -11.83
N PHE A 94 -16.10 7.19 -12.98
CA PHE A 94 -16.87 8.04 -13.88
C PHE A 94 -18.17 8.52 -13.23
N LEU A 95 -18.94 7.63 -12.60
CA LEU A 95 -20.15 7.98 -11.88
C LEU A 95 -19.86 8.95 -10.72
N PHE A 96 -18.77 8.71 -9.98
CA PHE A 96 -18.36 9.62 -8.92
C PHE A 96 -17.91 10.98 -9.46
N SER A 97 -17.22 11.02 -10.59
CA SER A 97 -16.89 12.28 -11.29
C SER A 97 -18.14 13.09 -11.66
N LEU A 98 -19.21 12.42 -12.12
CA LEU A 98 -20.49 13.09 -12.39
C LEU A 98 -21.12 13.69 -11.14
N LEU A 99 -21.08 12.97 -10.01
CA LEU A 99 -21.58 13.51 -8.73
C LEU A 99 -20.81 14.77 -8.32
N MET A 100 -19.48 14.75 -8.46
CA MET A 100 -18.63 15.92 -8.18
C MET A 100 -18.89 17.08 -9.17
N TYR A 101 -19.18 16.78 -10.44
CA TYR A 101 -19.53 17.79 -11.44
C TYR A 101 -20.86 18.49 -11.11
N PHE A 102 -21.85 17.75 -10.59
CA PHE A 102 -23.12 18.31 -10.13
C PHE A 102 -23.06 18.87 -8.70
N GLU A 103 -21.87 19.05 -8.14
CA GLU A 103 -21.62 19.62 -6.81
C GLU A 103 -22.32 18.86 -5.66
N ILE A 104 -22.51 17.55 -5.82
CA ILE A 104 -23.11 16.69 -4.79
C ILE A 104 -22.01 16.28 -3.79
N TYR A 105 -21.64 17.20 -2.90
CA TYR A 105 -20.57 17.01 -1.92
C TYR A 105 -21.10 16.43 -0.59
N ASN A 106 -21.70 15.25 -0.64
CA ASN A 106 -22.22 14.58 0.55
C ASN A 106 -21.20 13.58 1.09
N TYR A 107 -20.78 13.75 2.35
CA TYR A 107 -19.79 12.88 2.99
C TYR A 107 -20.17 11.41 2.96
N SER A 108 -21.45 11.06 3.22
CA SER A 108 -21.88 9.66 3.19
C SER A 108 -21.75 9.03 1.81
N ILE A 109 -22.06 9.79 0.73
CA ILE A 109 -21.89 9.33 -0.65
C ILE A 109 -20.39 9.12 -0.95
N ILE A 110 -19.54 10.04 -0.51
CA ILE A 110 -18.08 9.89 -0.64
C ILE A 110 -17.61 8.62 0.06
N MET A 111 -18.11 8.31 1.26
CA MET A 111 -17.75 7.10 2.01
C MET A 111 -18.16 5.81 1.30
N ILE A 112 -19.36 5.79 0.67
CA ILE A 112 -19.82 4.65 -0.14
C ILE A 112 -18.87 4.45 -1.34
N PHE A 113 -18.51 5.54 -2.01
CA PHE A 113 -17.57 5.49 -3.13
C PHE A 113 -16.18 5.02 -2.68
N VAL A 114 -15.66 5.50 -1.56
CA VAL A 114 -14.36 5.11 -1.01
C VAL A 114 -14.33 3.61 -0.65
N PHE A 115 -15.40 3.10 -0.06
CA PHE A 115 -15.54 1.66 0.19
C PHE A 115 -15.52 0.85 -1.12
N TYR A 116 -16.29 1.29 -2.12
CA TYR A 116 -16.31 0.68 -3.46
C TYR A 116 -14.91 0.69 -4.10
N SER A 117 -14.23 1.84 -4.08
CA SER A 117 -12.88 1.98 -4.61
C SER A 117 -11.88 1.08 -3.87
N GLY A 118 -12.01 0.94 -2.55
CA GLY A 118 -11.25 -0.02 -1.75
C GLY A 118 -11.48 -1.47 -2.18
N CYS A 119 -12.71 -1.85 -2.54
CA CYS A 119 -13.02 -3.17 -3.11
C CYS A 119 -12.30 -3.39 -4.45
N ILE A 120 -12.33 -2.41 -5.34
CA ILE A 120 -11.64 -2.48 -6.64
C ILE A 120 -10.13 -2.59 -6.44
N TRP A 121 -9.54 -1.73 -5.61
CA TRP A 121 -8.10 -1.74 -5.32
C TRP A 121 -7.63 -3.09 -4.75
N SER A 122 -8.33 -3.64 -3.76
CA SER A 122 -7.98 -4.94 -3.16
C SER A 122 -8.12 -6.08 -4.17
N ALA A 123 -9.15 -6.05 -5.01
CA ALA A 123 -9.37 -7.07 -6.02
C ALA A 123 -8.30 -7.04 -7.12
N VAL A 124 -7.92 -5.86 -7.58
CA VAL A 124 -6.82 -5.69 -8.55
C VAL A 124 -5.51 -6.18 -7.94
N MET A 125 -5.16 -5.76 -6.72
CA MET A 125 -3.92 -6.13 -6.05
C MET A 125 -3.73 -7.66 -5.98
N ILE A 126 -4.75 -8.39 -5.55
CA ILE A 126 -4.70 -9.84 -5.39
C ILE A 126 -4.65 -10.55 -6.74
N THR A 127 -5.51 -10.15 -7.68
CA THR A 127 -5.62 -10.78 -9.00
C THR A 127 -4.36 -10.53 -9.83
N GLN A 128 -3.81 -9.32 -9.78
CA GLN A 128 -2.58 -8.91 -10.45
C GLN A 128 -1.37 -9.73 -9.98
N GLN A 129 -1.21 -9.93 -8.67
CA GLN A 129 -0.10 -10.74 -8.13
C GLN A 129 -0.17 -12.17 -8.64
N SER A 130 -1.37 -12.76 -8.64
CA SER A 130 -1.61 -14.11 -9.13
C SER A 130 -1.37 -14.22 -10.64
N TYR A 131 -1.82 -13.24 -11.41
CA TYR A 131 -1.63 -13.21 -12.87
C TYR A 131 -0.16 -12.96 -13.24
N SER A 132 0.54 -12.09 -12.52
CA SER A 132 1.99 -11.89 -12.70
C SER A 132 2.75 -13.20 -12.51
N TYR A 133 2.43 -13.96 -11.45
CA TYR A 133 3.03 -15.29 -11.21
C TYR A 133 2.81 -16.25 -12.38
N ASP A 134 1.59 -16.29 -12.93
CA ASP A 134 1.27 -17.17 -14.07
C ASP A 134 2.11 -16.85 -15.32
N ILE A 135 2.40 -15.56 -15.55
CA ILE A 135 3.20 -15.12 -16.70
C ILE A 135 4.69 -15.44 -16.52
N VAL A 136 5.25 -15.08 -15.34
CA VAL A 136 6.71 -15.17 -15.15
C VAL A 136 7.17 -16.54 -14.69
N GLY A 137 6.31 -17.28 -14.01
CA GLY A 137 6.60 -18.59 -13.41
C GLY A 137 7.44 -18.51 -12.13
N PRO A 138 7.64 -19.66 -11.45
CA PRO A 138 8.27 -19.70 -10.13
C PRO A 138 9.74 -19.24 -10.13
N LYS A 139 10.45 -19.39 -11.26
CA LYS A 139 11.88 -19.00 -11.39
C LYS A 139 12.06 -17.48 -11.33
N PHE A 140 11.11 -16.70 -11.87
CA PHE A 140 11.23 -15.26 -12.02
C PHE A 140 10.22 -14.47 -11.18
N VAL A 141 9.56 -15.11 -10.22
CA VAL A 141 8.49 -14.47 -9.43
C VAL A 141 8.98 -13.23 -8.67
N SER A 142 10.18 -13.27 -8.08
CA SER A 142 10.75 -12.13 -7.35
C SER A 142 10.99 -10.93 -8.27
N GLN A 143 11.52 -11.18 -9.47
CA GLN A 143 11.75 -10.12 -10.46
C GLN A 143 10.42 -9.57 -11.01
N GLY A 144 9.45 -10.44 -11.31
CA GLY A 144 8.12 -10.03 -11.73
C GLY A 144 7.42 -9.16 -10.68
N THR A 145 7.49 -9.54 -9.42
CA THR A 145 6.94 -8.75 -8.31
C THR A 145 7.67 -7.40 -8.16
N ALA A 146 8.99 -7.36 -8.24
CA ALA A 146 9.75 -6.12 -8.14
C ALA A 146 9.42 -5.16 -9.29
N LEU A 147 9.31 -5.68 -10.52
CA LEU A 147 8.96 -4.89 -11.71
C LEU A 147 7.52 -4.35 -11.62
N THR A 148 6.55 -5.15 -11.18
CA THR A 148 5.16 -4.67 -11.01
C THR A 148 5.04 -3.64 -9.90
N LYS A 149 5.77 -3.80 -8.78
CA LYS A 149 5.88 -2.75 -7.74
C LYS A 149 6.54 -1.47 -8.29
N GLY A 150 7.55 -1.60 -9.16
CA GLY A 150 8.15 -0.47 -9.85
C GLY A 150 7.15 0.29 -10.74
N ALA A 151 6.31 -0.44 -11.51
CA ALA A 151 5.24 0.15 -12.29
C ALA A 151 4.23 0.92 -11.42
N ASP A 152 3.83 0.33 -10.29
CA ASP A 152 2.94 0.96 -9.32
C ASP A 152 3.51 2.28 -8.78
N ARG A 153 4.80 2.30 -8.42
CA ARG A 153 5.49 3.50 -7.95
C ARG A 153 5.58 4.59 -9.02
N ILE A 154 5.90 4.22 -10.26
CA ILE A 154 5.94 5.18 -11.39
C ILE A 154 4.54 5.78 -11.63
N GLY A 155 3.49 4.95 -11.60
CA GLY A 155 2.10 5.43 -11.66
C GLY A 155 1.79 6.45 -10.57
N GLY A 156 2.24 6.19 -9.34
CA GLY A 156 2.09 7.14 -8.23
C GLY A 156 2.83 8.48 -8.41
N ILE A 157 3.97 8.49 -9.11
CA ILE A 157 4.66 9.74 -9.49
C ILE A 157 3.81 10.54 -10.48
N VAL A 158 3.27 9.88 -11.51
CA VAL A 158 2.36 10.51 -12.49
C VAL A 158 1.14 11.08 -11.78
N ALA A 159 0.53 10.31 -10.87
CA ALA A 159 -0.59 10.76 -10.07
C ALA A 159 -0.26 12.01 -9.24
N GLY A 160 0.89 12.01 -8.54
CA GLY A 160 1.33 13.13 -7.72
C GLY A 160 1.48 14.42 -8.51
N TYR A 161 1.96 14.33 -9.74
CA TYR A 161 2.13 15.51 -10.61
C TYR A 161 0.78 16.13 -11.02
N PHE A 162 -0.22 15.31 -11.32
CA PHE A 162 -1.50 15.81 -11.82
C PHE A 162 -2.55 16.05 -10.74
N SER A 163 -2.54 15.28 -9.65
CA SER A 163 -3.63 15.28 -8.65
C SER A 163 -3.79 16.64 -7.97
N GLY A 164 -2.72 17.25 -7.50
CA GLY A 164 -2.78 18.55 -6.82
C GLY A 164 -3.36 19.62 -7.71
N LYS A 165 -2.75 19.81 -8.90
CA LYS A 165 -3.16 20.84 -9.87
C LYS A 165 -4.59 20.70 -10.35
N LEU A 166 -5.10 19.47 -10.46
CA LEU A 166 -6.45 19.23 -10.95
C LEU A 166 -7.50 19.41 -9.86
N VAL A 167 -7.23 18.92 -8.64
CA VAL A 167 -8.21 18.97 -7.56
C VAL A 167 -8.42 20.37 -7.01
N SER A 168 -7.39 21.23 -7.03
CA SER A 168 -7.50 22.61 -6.59
C SER A 168 -8.43 23.45 -7.46
N ASN A 169 -8.54 23.12 -8.75
CA ASN A 169 -9.34 23.86 -9.70
C ASN A 169 -10.74 23.26 -9.91
N TYR A 170 -10.83 21.93 -9.98
CA TYR A 170 -12.07 21.23 -10.31
C TYR A 170 -12.13 19.87 -9.61
N PHE A 171 -13.07 19.69 -8.70
CA PHE A 171 -13.19 18.43 -7.93
C PHE A 171 -13.53 17.19 -8.79
N HIS A 172 -14.21 17.36 -9.93
CA HIS A 172 -14.61 16.24 -10.79
C HIS A 172 -13.49 15.75 -11.73
N ILE A 173 -12.59 16.63 -12.20
CA ILE A 173 -11.59 16.30 -13.23
C ILE A 173 -10.63 15.17 -12.78
N PRO A 174 -10.09 15.16 -11.56
CA PRO A 174 -9.22 14.06 -11.11
C PRO A 174 -9.89 12.70 -11.24
N PHE A 175 -11.17 12.59 -10.92
CA PHE A 175 -11.90 11.32 -10.99
C PHE A 175 -12.23 10.92 -12.43
N LEU A 176 -12.54 11.88 -13.31
CA LEU A 176 -12.72 11.62 -14.73
C LEU A 176 -11.43 11.08 -15.36
N LEU A 177 -10.30 11.69 -15.06
CA LEU A 177 -8.99 11.23 -15.56
C LEU A 177 -8.62 9.86 -14.97
N SER A 178 -8.89 9.62 -13.69
CA SER A 178 -8.71 8.32 -13.05
C SER A 178 -9.59 7.24 -13.68
N ALA A 179 -10.83 7.58 -14.06
CA ALA A 179 -11.72 6.67 -14.79
C ALA A 179 -11.12 6.29 -16.16
N LEU A 180 -10.57 7.26 -16.89
CA LEU A 180 -9.88 7.00 -18.16
C LEU A 180 -8.64 6.12 -17.97
N TYR A 181 -7.85 6.34 -16.92
CA TYR A 181 -6.70 5.48 -16.60
C TYR A 181 -7.13 4.05 -16.32
N HIS A 182 -8.18 3.83 -15.52
CA HIS A 182 -8.69 2.48 -15.25
C HIS A 182 -9.27 1.83 -16.50
N LEU A 183 -9.95 2.58 -17.38
CA LEU A 183 -10.47 2.10 -18.65
C LEU A 183 -9.32 1.66 -19.57
N CYS A 184 -8.31 2.51 -19.75
CA CYS A 184 -7.13 2.18 -20.56
C CYS A 184 -6.42 0.92 -20.04
N SER A 185 -6.26 0.80 -18.73
CA SER A 185 -5.67 -0.38 -18.09
C SER A 185 -6.46 -1.65 -18.38
N SER A 186 -7.80 -1.57 -18.29
CA SER A 186 -8.71 -2.67 -18.61
C SER A 186 -8.54 -3.13 -20.06
N ILE A 187 -8.53 -2.19 -21.01
CA ILE A 187 -8.37 -2.46 -22.44
C ILE A 187 -7.00 -3.09 -22.74
N LEU A 188 -5.92 -2.62 -22.12
CA LEU A 188 -4.58 -3.19 -22.30
C LEU A 188 -4.49 -4.66 -21.90
N ILE A 189 -5.27 -5.07 -20.90
CA ILE A 189 -5.31 -6.46 -20.41
C ILE A 189 -6.27 -7.34 -21.21
N LEU A 190 -7.22 -6.77 -21.97
CA LEU A 190 -8.22 -7.54 -22.70
C LEU A 190 -7.60 -8.72 -23.47
N PRO A 191 -8.25 -9.89 -23.47
CA PRO A 191 -7.72 -11.08 -24.09
C PRO A 191 -7.70 -10.94 -25.62
N ASN A 192 -6.52 -10.81 -26.23
CA ASN A 192 -6.35 -11.12 -27.64
C ASN A 192 -6.43 -12.63 -27.79
N SER A 193 -7.27 -13.09 -28.69
CA SER A 193 -7.77 -14.46 -28.87
C SER A 193 -6.73 -15.58 -29.09
N LYS A 194 -5.42 -15.27 -29.12
CA LYS A 194 -4.36 -16.25 -29.45
C LYS A 194 -3.39 -16.55 -28.29
N ILE A 195 -3.54 -15.92 -27.13
CA ILE A 195 -2.60 -16.11 -26.02
C ILE A 195 -3.23 -17.02 -24.97
N ALA A 196 -2.53 -18.08 -24.65
CA ALA A 196 -2.94 -19.18 -23.80
C ALA A 196 -3.74 -18.75 -22.56
N ASN A 197 -4.83 -19.46 -22.30
CA ASN A 197 -5.57 -19.40 -21.06
C ASN A 197 -4.65 -19.84 -19.91
N TYR A 198 -3.99 -18.89 -19.25
CA TYR A 198 -3.31 -19.10 -17.98
C TYR A 198 -4.36 -19.18 -16.88
N SER A 199 -5.19 -20.20 -16.93
CA SER A 199 -6.06 -20.54 -15.82
C SER A 199 -5.50 -21.82 -15.22
N PRO A 200 -5.09 -21.83 -13.97
CA PRO A 200 -4.81 -23.09 -13.32
C PRO A 200 -6.14 -23.84 -13.24
N VAL A 201 -6.24 -24.96 -13.96
CA VAL A 201 -7.26 -25.96 -13.66
C VAL A 201 -6.89 -26.51 -12.29
N ARG A 202 -7.46 -25.93 -11.26
CA ARG A 202 -7.27 -26.38 -9.90
C ARG A 202 -8.33 -27.45 -9.62
N ASN A 203 -7.93 -28.71 -9.73
CA ASN A 203 -8.69 -29.79 -9.11
C ASN A 203 -8.75 -29.51 -7.60
N ASN A 204 -9.96 -29.30 -7.07
CA ASN A 204 -10.35 -29.29 -5.65
C ASN A 204 -9.19 -29.09 -4.63
N LYS A 205 -8.67 -27.89 -4.50
CA LYS A 205 -7.91 -27.54 -3.31
C LYS A 205 -8.85 -26.88 -2.33
N GLU A 206 -9.02 -27.51 -1.19
CA GLU A 206 -9.74 -26.96 -0.05
C GLU A 206 -9.18 -25.55 0.27
N LYS A 207 -10.06 -24.63 0.66
CA LYS A 207 -9.62 -23.31 1.15
C LYS A 207 -8.65 -23.53 2.30
N PRO A 208 -7.50 -22.82 2.35
CA PRO A 208 -6.61 -22.93 3.49
C PRO A 208 -7.40 -22.56 4.75
N LYS A 209 -7.52 -23.50 5.69
CA LYS A 209 -8.22 -23.26 6.96
C LYS A 209 -7.37 -22.31 7.79
N ILE A 210 -7.97 -21.34 8.46
CA ILE A 210 -7.29 -20.43 9.39
C ILE A 210 -6.45 -21.21 10.39
N SER A 211 -6.94 -22.39 10.84
CA SER A 211 -6.21 -23.30 11.72
C SER A 211 -4.86 -23.76 11.16
N GLU A 212 -4.73 -23.93 9.84
CA GLU A 212 -3.45 -24.32 9.21
C GLU A 212 -2.45 -23.17 9.21
N ILE A 213 -2.92 -21.93 9.02
CA ILE A 213 -2.08 -20.72 9.12
C ILE A 213 -1.59 -20.57 10.55
N LEU A 214 -2.48 -20.69 11.55
CA LEU A 214 -2.12 -20.62 12.97
C LEU A 214 -1.14 -21.74 13.37
N TYR A 215 -1.32 -22.95 12.83
CA TYR A 215 -0.38 -24.06 13.06
C TYR A 215 1.03 -23.72 12.54
N ILE A 216 1.15 -23.18 11.33
CA ILE A 216 2.46 -22.81 10.78
C ILE A 216 3.10 -21.68 11.59
N LEU A 217 2.33 -20.68 12.00
CA LEU A 217 2.82 -19.59 12.85
C LEU A 217 3.34 -20.10 14.19
N LYS A 218 2.60 -21.02 14.84
CA LYS A 218 2.98 -21.58 16.13
C LYS A 218 4.29 -22.42 16.05
N ASN A 219 4.52 -23.07 14.92
CA ASN A 219 5.67 -23.95 14.73
C ASN A 219 6.88 -23.26 14.05
N ASN A 220 6.75 -21.99 13.64
CA ASN A 220 7.83 -21.25 12.97
C ASN A 220 8.03 -19.87 13.60
N ASN A 221 8.97 -19.80 14.55
CA ASN A 221 9.27 -18.58 15.27
C ASN A 221 9.70 -17.41 14.37
N VAL A 222 10.40 -17.67 13.26
CA VAL A 222 10.81 -16.60 12.32
C VAL A 222 9.59 -16.00 11.68
N LEU A 223 8.67 -16.83 11.18
CA LEU A 223 7.44 -16.36 10.56
C LEU A 223 6.52 -15.65 11.58
N LEU A 224 6.39 -16.18 12.79
CA LEU A 224 5.57 -15.58 13.85
C LEU A 224 6.06 -14.16 14.18
N VAL A 225 7.36 -14.01 14.45
CA VAL A 225 7.95 -12.70 14.77
C VAL A 225 7.84 -11.75 13.57
N LEU A 226 8.02 -12.25 12.35
CA LEU A 226 7.84 -11.48 11.13
C LEU A 226 6.42 -10.92 11.03
N ILE A 227 5.39 -11.73 11.27
CA ILE A 227 3.99 -11.30 11.22
C ILE A 227 3.69 -10.27 12.32
N ILE A 228 4.18 -10.48 13.55
CA ILE A 228 4.03 -9.50 14.64
C ILE A 228 4.70 -8.18 14.26
N LEU A 229 5.92 -8.23 13.72
CA LEU A 229 6.63 -7.02 13.30
C LEU A 229 5.91 -6.33 12.12
N THR A 230 5.32 -7.08 11.18
CA THR A 230 4.48 -6.50 10.11
C THR A 230 3.27 -5.77 10.71
N ILE A 231 2.52 -6.40 11.61
CA ILE A 231 1.37 -5.78 12.29
C ILE A 231 1.80 -4.49 13.01
N THR A 232 2.94 -4.54 13.69
CA THR A 232 3.47 -3.39 14.44
C THR A 232 3.82 -2.22 13.51
N THR A 233 4.50 -2.52 12.40
CA THR A 233 4.86 -1.49 11.41
C THR A 233 3.64 -0.96 10.66
N GLU A 234 2.62 -1.78 10.38
CA GLU A 234 1.35 -1.32 9.80
C GLU A 234 0.62 -0.37 10.73
N ILE A 235 0.50 -0.72 12.02
CA ILE A 235 -0.23 0.09 13.00
C ILE A 235 0.51 1.40 13.29
N PHE A 236 1.80 1.36 13.59
CA PHE A 236 2.53 2.54 14.09
C PHE A 236 3.38 3.22 13.02
N GLY A 237 3.83 2.49 12.02
CA GLY A 237 4.71 3.02 10.97
C GLY A 237 3.96 3.60 9.78
N PHE A 238 2.98 2.88 9.23
CA PHE A 238 2.23 3.31 8.06
C PHE A 238 1.02 4.21 8.36
N SER A 239 0.69 4.43 9.63
CA SER A 239 -0.43 5.28 10.04
C SER A 239 -0.34 6.74 9.57
N HIS A 240 0.88 7.26 9.34
CA HIS A 240 1.10 8.60 8.79
C HIS A 240 0.40 8.83 7.43
N ASN A 241 0.11 7.76 6.70
CA ASN A 241 -0.57 7.85 5.40
C ASN A 241 -1.98 8.43 5.51
N SER A 242 -2.70 8.15 6.61
CA SER A 242 -4.08 8.62 6.82
C SER A 242 -4.19 10.10 7.15
N ILE A 243 -3.10 10.72 7.60
CA ILE A 243 -3.09 12.13 8.00
C ILE A 243 -2.25 13.01 7.07
N MET A 244 -1.80 12.49 5.92
CA MET A 244 -0.95 13.25 5.00
C MET A 244 -1.60 14.57 4.52
N PRO A 245 -2.90 14.62 4.12
CA PRO A 245 -3.55 15.87 3.77
C PRO A 245 -3.54 16.90 4.91
N ILE A 246 -3.72 16.43 6.15
CA ILE A 246 -3.71 17.24 7.37
C ILE A 246 -2.30 17.80 7.61
N LEU A 247 -1.27 16.95 7.51
CA LEU A 247 0.12 17.38 7.69
C LEU A 247 0.53 18.44 6.67
N VAL A 248 0.14 18.28 5.41
CA VAL A 248 0.46 19.27 4.38
C VAL A 248 -0.25 20.59 4.66
N LYS A 249 -1.54 20.57 5.00
CA LYS A 249 -2.33 21.78 5.20
C LYS A 249 -1.97 22.50 6.51
N ASP A 250 -1.94 21.78 7.63
CA ASP A 250 -1.84 22.37 8.97
C ASP A 250 -0.40 22.54 9.44
N VAL A 251 0.51 21.61 9.10
CA VAL A 251 1.92 21.68 9.51
C VAL A 251 2.75 22.51 8.54
N LEU A 252 2.62 22.21 7.23
CA LEU A 252 3.42 22.86 6.19
C LEU A 252 2.76 24.12 5.64
N ARG A 253 1.47 24.35 5.95
CA ARG A 253 0.64 25.44 5.39
C ARG A 253 0.60 25.40 3.87
N GLY A 254 0.67 24.18 3.32
CA GLY A 254 0.67 23.88 1.90
C GLY A 254 -0.73 23.69 1.35
N ASP A 255 -0.79 23.55 0.04
CA ASP A 255 -2.01 23.36 -0.73
C ASP A 255 -2.09 21.95 -1.37
N ALA A 256 -2.98 21.79 -2.34
CA ALA A 256 -3.16 20.54 -3.07
C ALA A 256 -1.92 20.17 -3.94
N ASP A 257 -1.21 21.17 -4.47
CA ASP A 257 0.01 20.95 -5.26
C ASP A 257 1.12 20.40 -4.37
N ASP A 258 1.25 20.90 -3.15
CA ASP A 258 2.20 20.38 -2.15
C ASP A 258 1.87 18.93 -1.77
N LEU A 259 0.57 18.60 -1.62
CA LEU A 259 0.16 17.21 -1.38
C LEU A 259 0.54 16.29 -2.55
N GLY A 260 0.35 16.76 -3.78
CA GLY A 260 0.79 16.06 -4.98
C GLY A 260 2.32 15.86 -5.00
N PHE A 261 3.08 16.89 -4.63
CA PHE A 261 4.55 16.81 -4.51
C PHE A 261 5.00 15.83 -3.43
N MET A 262 4.36 15.79 -2.27
CA MET A 262 4.63 14.79 -1.23
C MET A 262 4.37 13.37 -1.73
N MET A 263 3.35 13.16 -2.57
CA MET A 263 3.12 11.87 -3.22
C MET A 263 4.30 11.48 -4.13
N ILE A 264 4.82 12.40 -4.94
CA ILE A 264 5.99 12.14 -5.79
C ILE A 264 7.20 11.71 -4.95
N LEU A 265 7.52 12.46 -3.89
CA LEU A 265 8.63 12.15 -2.99
C LEU A 265 8.48 10.77 -2.35
N ARG A 266 7.28 10.44 -1.93
CA ARG A 266 6.93 9.13 -1.37
C ARG A 266 7.21 7.99 -2.35
N GLN A 267 6.82 8.15 -3.61
CA GLN A 267 7.06 7.12 -4.62
C GLN A 267 8.52 7.00 -5.00
N LEU A 268 9.24 8.12 -5.12
CA LEU A 268 10.68 8.13 -5.40
C LEU A 268 11.47 7.44 -4.27
N GLY A 269 11.17 7.77 -3.01
CA GLY A 269 11.77 7.08 -1.86
C GLY A 269 11.49 5.57 -1.91
N GLY A 270 10.24 5.20 -2.24
CA GLY A 270 9.85 3.79 -2.40
C GLY A 270 10.64 3.05 -3.50
N ILE A 271 10.88 3.69 -4.65
CA ILE A 271 11.72 3.14 -5.73
C ILE A 271 13.14 2.89 -5.23
N ILE A 272 13.74 3.87 -4.55
CA ILE A 272 15.11 3.72 -4.01
C ILE A 272 15.16 2.57 -3.00
N GLY A 273 14.17 2.43 -2.12
CA GLY A 273 14.10 1.31 -1.18
C GLY A 273 14.07 -0.05 -1.89
N ILE A 274 13.30 -0.20 -2.98
CA ILE A 274 13.29 -1.42 -3.80
C ILE A 274 14.66 -1.65 -4.48
N LEU A 275 15.26 -0.60 -5.04
CA LEU A 275 16.58 -0.70 -5.72
C LEU A 275 17.68 -1.10 -4.73
N LEU A 276 17.67 -0.60 -3.50
CA LEU A 276 18.58 -1.02 -2.45
C LEU A 276 18.46 -2.52 -2.15
N ILE A 277 17.23 -3.04 -2.05
CA ILE A 277 17.01 -4.48 -1.85
C ILE A 277 17.50 -5.31 -3.03
N ILE A 278 17.37 -4.82 -4.26
CA ILE A 278 17.90 -5.51 -5.45
C ILE A 278 19.43 -5.48 -5.46
N ALA A 279 20.04 -4.32 -5.22
CA ALA A 279 21.49 -4.13 -5.24
C ALA A 279 22.19 -4.96 -4.17
N PHE A 280 21.60 -5.04 -2.98
CA PHE A 280 22.15 -5.77 -1.85
C PHE A 280 21.46 -7.13 -1.61
N GLY A 281 20.68 -7.61 -2.57
CA GLY A 281 19.86 -8.82 -2.47
C GLY A 281 20.63 -10.13 -2.21
N ASN A 282 21.93 -10.14 -2.49
CA ASN A 282 22.83 -11.28 -2.21
C ASN A 282 23.36 -11.29 -0.77
N THR A 283 23.01 -10.32 0.07
CA THR A 283 23.41 -10.35 1.48
C THR A 283 22.72 -11.48 2.22
N GLN A 284 23.54 -12.25 2.93
CA GLN A 284 23.04 -13.42 3.67
C GLN A 284 22.18 -13.04 4.90
N LYS A 285 22.28 -11.80 5.41
CA LYS A 285 21.64 -11.38 6.69
C LYS A 285 20.35 -10.57 6.47
N LYS A 286 19.37 -11.13 5.78
CA LYS A 286 18.12 -10.42 5.44
C LYS A 286 17.27 -10.04 6.66
N GLY A 287 17.29 -10.87 7.72
CA GLY A 287 16.60 -10.52 8.96
C GLY A 287 17.19 -9.29 9.65
N LEU A 288 18.52 -9.15 9.65
CA LEU A 288 19.18 -7.98 10.18
C LEU A 288 18.88 -6.71 9.38
N TRP A 289 18.83 -6.83 8.06
CA TRP A 289 18.42 -5.74 7.16
C TRP A 289 17.00 -5.27 7.42
N LEU A 290 16.08 -6.21 7.62
CA LEU A 290 14.69 -5.90 7.98
C LEU A 290 14.64 -5.09 9.29
N LEU A 291 15.37 -5.51 10.32
CA LEU A 291 15.37 -4.83 11.61
C LEU A 291 15.96 -3.42 11.52
N TYR A 292 17.03 -3.21 10.76
CA TYR A 292 17.57 -1.87 10.51
C TYR A 292 16.61 -0.99 9.69
N SER A 293 15.94 -1.56 8.69
CA SER A 293 14.95 -0.82 7.92
C SER A 293 13.75 -0.44 8.78
N ALA A 294 13.27 -1.35 9.64
CA ALA A 294 12.17 -1.06 10.57
C ALA A 294 12.59 0.00 11.60
N LEU A 295 13.82 -0.04 12.08
CA LEU A 295 14.33 0.97 13.01
C LEU A 295 14.47 2.34 12.34
N GLY A 296 15.02 2.40 11.12
CA GLY A 296 15.09 3.62 10.32
C GLY A 296 13.70 4.21 10.04
N MET A 297 12.73 3.35 9.68
CA MET A 297 11.32 3.75 9.52
C MET A 297 10.76 4.36 10.82
N SER A 298 11.02 3.73 11.97
CA SER A 298 10.54 4.19 13.28
C SER A 298 11.06 5.58 13.64
N PHE A 299 12.36 5.80 13.45
CA PHE A 299 12.97 7.13 13.64
C PHE A 299 12.39 8.16 12.68
N CYS A 300 12.19 7.81 11.40
CA CYS A 300 11.59 8.74 10.45
C CYS A 300 10.16 9.12 10.85
N VAL A 301 9.32 8.18 11.34
CA VAL A 301 7.96 8.50 11.82
C VAL A 301 8.05 9.45 13.01
N PHE A 302 8.95 9.19 13.98
CA PHE A 302 9.16 10.06 15.13
C PHE A 302 9.58 11.47 14.70
N PHE A 303 10.60 11.59 13.85
CA PHE A 303 11.10 12.90 13.39
C PHE A 303 10.14 13.62 12.46
N LEU A 304 9.26 12.90 11.75
CA LEU A 304 8.21 13.51 10.94
C LEU A 304 7.25 14.32 11.84
N GLY A 305 6.92 13.82 13.03
CA GLY A 305 6.14 14.54 14.03
C GLY A 305 6.85 15.77 14.61
N LEU A 306 8.18 15.82 14.59
CA LEU A 306 8.96 17.00 15.05
C LEU A 306 9.25 18.01 13.92
N SER A 307 8.82 17.72 12.70
CA SER A 307 9.20 18.53 11.54
C SER A 307 8.28 19.74 11.38
N ASN A 308 8.78 20.92 11.74
CA ASN A 308 8.10 22.21 11.53
C ASN A 308 8.60 22.96 10.29
N SER A 309 9.62 22.47 9.63
CA SER A 309 10.23 23.05 8.43
C SER A 309 9.93 22.18 7.21
N ASN A 310 9.54 22.80 6.09
CA ASN A 310 9.28 22.12 4.82
C ASN A 310 10.47 21.25 4.38
N LEU A 311 11.69 21.75 4.50
CA LEU A 311 12.89 21.01 4.09
C LEU A 311 13.09 19.74 4.96
N ILE A 312 12.97 19.86 6.28
CA ILE A 312 13.12 18.73 7.19
C ILE A 312 12.03 17.70 6.92
N PHE A 313 10.77 18.15 6.75
CA PHE A 313 9.64 17.28 6.46
C PHE A 313 9.87 16.49 5.16
N ILE A 314 10.30 17.14 4.08
CA ILE A 314 10.61 16.53 2.78
C ILE A 314 11.68 15.45 2.93
N VAL A 315 12.80 15.76 3.59
CA VAL A 315 13.92 14.83 3.77
C VAL A 315 13.50 13.63 4.62
N VAL A 316 12.77 13.86 5.71
CA VAL A 316 12.29 12.80 6.58
C VAL A 316 11.25 11.93 5.89
N LEU A 317 10.27 12.51 5.18
CA LEU A 317 9.26 11.77 4.42
C LEU A 317 9.88 10.92 3.32
N PHE A 318 10.84 11.46 2.58
CA PHE A 318 11.58 10.73 1.54
C PHE A 318 12.33 9.53 2.15
N SER A 319 13.07 9.75 3.25
CA SER A 319 13.80 8.71 3.96
C SER A 319 12.87 7.64 4.54
N LEU A 320 11.75 8.07 5.12
CA LEU A 320 10.70 7.18 5.60
C LEU A 320 10.26 6.18 4.53
N ASN A 321 10.06 6.66 3.31
CA ASN A 321 9.60 5.80 2.22
C ASN A 321 10.69 4.89 1.65
N ILE A 322 11.96 5.22 1.78
CA ILE A 322 13.06 4.29 1.51
C ILE A 322 12.99 3.10 2.48
N PHE A 323 12.90 3.38 3.78
CA PHE A 323 12.87 2.34 4.79
C PHE A 323 11.59 1.51 4.76
N SER A 324 10.42 2.13 4.61
CA SER A 324 9.14 1.42 4.55
C SER A 324 9.05 0.48 3.35
N SER A 325 9.49 0.91 2.17
CA SER A 325 9.50 0.08 0.96
C SER A 325 10.50 -1.08 1.07
N SER A 326 11.62 -0.84 1.77
CA SER A 326 12.59 -1.91 2.09
C SER A 326 11.96 -2.94 3.05
N CYS A 327 11.26 -2.50 4.09
CA CYS A 327 10.52 -3.38 5.00
C CYS A 327 9.52 -4.26 4.25
N ASP A 328 8.64 -3.66 3.43
CA ASP A 328 7.64 -4.39 2.65
C ASP A 328 8.23 -5.49 1.77
N SER A 329 9.35 -5.17 1.13
CA SER A 329 10.03 -6.13 0.26
C SER A 329 10.67 -7.26 1.06
N LEU A 330 11.30 -6.94 2.19
CA LEU A 330 11.96 -7.92 3.07
C LEU A 330 10.94 -8.80 3.79
N TYR A 331 9.78 -8.27 4.21
CA TYR A 331 8.69 -9.07 4.78
C TYR A 331 8.26 -10.18 3.82
N GLN A 332 7.99 -9.85 2.56
CA GLN A 332 7.60 -10.83 1.56
C GLN A 332 8.68 -11.87 1.28
N ILE A 333 9.95 -11.44 1.17
CA ILE A 333 11.07 -12.34 0.89
C ILE A 333 11.29 -13.31 2.04
N ILE A 334 11.31 -12.81 3.29
CA ILE A 334 11.54 -13.64 4.47
C ILE A 334 10.35 -14.56 4.71
N ALA A 335 9.11 -14.10 4.56
CA ALA A 335 7.92 -14.95 4.70
C ALA A 335 7.97 -16.15 3.75
N GLN A 336 8.34 -15.94 2.48
CA GLN A 336 8.44 -17.01 1.49
C GLN A 336 9.61 -17.98 1.75
N LYS A 337 10.73 -17.48 2.28
CA LYS A 337 11.95 -18.29 2.49
C LYS A 337 12.00 -18.96 3.85
N SER A 338 11.19 -18.53 4.81
CA SER A 338 11.13 -19.13 6.15
C SER A 338 10.36 -20.44 6.21
N VAL A 339 9.63 -20.80 5.15
CA VAL A 339 8.78 -21.98 5.07
C VAL A 339 9.11 -22.86 3.88
N SER A 340 8.62 -24.11 3.91
CA SER A 340 8.72 -25.04 2.77
C SER A 340 7.97 -24.52 1.53
N ASN A 341 8.33 -24.99 0.34
CA ASN A 341 7.64 -24.60 -0.91
C ASN A 341 6.12 -24.86 -0.87
N LYS A 342 5.69 -25.90 -0.11
CA LYS A 342 4.28 -26.28 0.07
C LYS A 342 3.52 -25.23 0.87
N ASP A 343 4.16 -24.56 1.82
CA ASP A 343 3.52 -23.64 2.77
C ASP A 343 3.72 -22.15 2.40
N ARG A 344 4.45 -21.84 1.31
CA ARG A 344 4.69 -20.46 0.86
C ARG A 344 3.40 -19.64 0.68
N GLY A 345 2.37 -20.25 0.10
CA GLY A 345 1.08 -19.57 -0.08
C GLY A 345 0.41 -19.21 1.24
N LYS A 346 0.54 -20.08 2.26
CA LYS A 346 0.00 -19.84 3.60
C LYS A 346 0.77 -18.75 4.33
N ALA A 347 2.11 -18.73 4.20
CA ALA A 347 2.96 -17.70 4.79
C ALA A 347 2.68 -16.31 4.17
N LEU A 348 2.51 -16.24 2.84
CA LEU A 348 2.10 -15.00 2.17
C LEU A 348 0.68 -14.58 2.56
N GLY A 349 -0.25 -15.54 2.71
CA GLY A 349 -1.60 -15.28 3.22
C GLY A 349 -1.59 -14.68 4.63
N ALA A 350 -0.75 -15.20 5.53
CA ALA A 350 -0.56 -14.64 6.86
C ALA A 350 0.00 -13.21 6.81
N TRP A 351 0.99 -12.96 5.94
CA TRP A 351 1.53 -11.61 5.74
C TRP A 351 0.48 -10.65 5.16
N THR A 352 -0.30 -11.05 4.16
CA THR A 352 -1.39 -10.21 3.60
C THR A 352 -2.46 -9.91 4.66
N PHE A 353 -2.77 -10.87 5.54
CA PHE A 353 -3.67 -10.64 6.66
C PHE A 353 -3.10 -9.61 7.64
N ALA A 354 -1.78 -9.67 7.91
CA ALA A 354 -1.10 -8.69 8.75
C ALA A 354 -1.18 -7.25 8.19
N LEU A 355 -1.10 -7.07 6.87
CA LEU A 355 -1.32 -5.77 6.21
C LEU A 355 -2.72 -5.19 6.52
N GLY A 356 -3.71 -6.05 6.75
CA GLY A 356 -5.05 -5.64 7.16
C GLY A 356 -5.11 -4.96 8.53
N SER A 357 -4.03 -4.92 9.31
CA SER A 357 -3.99 -4.19 10.59
C SER A 357 -3.85 -2.66 10.44
N GLY A 358 -3.53 -2.15 9.25
CA GLY A 358 -3.37 -0.71 8.98
C GLY A 358 -4.52 0.17 9.49
N PRO A 359 -5.81 -0.17 9.27
CA PRO A 359 -6.95 0.57 9.80
C PRO A 359 -6.93 0.78 11.31
N LEU A 360 -6.40 -0.16 12.09
CA LEU A 360 -6.24 0.02 13.53
C LEU A 360 -5.26 1.16 13.84
N GLY A 361 -4.18 1.27 13.06
CA GLY A 361 -3.23 2.37 13.18
C GLY A 361 -3.86 3.73 12.84
N TYR A 362 -4.71 3.78 11.82
CA TYR A 362 -5.44 5.00 11.48
C TYR A 362 -6.39 5.42 12.59
N LEU A 363 -7.14 4.49 13.16
CA LEU A 363 -8.02 4.78 14.29
C LEU A 363 -7.24 5.24 15.55
N ILE A 364 -6.11 4.60 15.86
CA ILE A 364 -5.26 4.99 17.00
C ILE A 364 -4.76 6.43 16.82
N ILE A 365 -4.26 6.78 15.64
CA ILE A 365 -3.79 8.15 15.38
C ILE A 365 -4.94 9.16 15.50
N GLY A 366 -6.15 8.81 15.02
CA GLY A 366 -7.35 9.62 15.16
C GLY A 366 -7.75 9.84 16.63
N LEU A 367 -7.71 8.79 17.45
CA LEU A 367 -8.01 8.89 18.88
C LEU A 367 -7.00 9.78 19.61
N ILE A 368 -5.71 9.69 19.28
CA ILE A 368 -4.67 10.55 19.87
C ILE A 368 -4.93 12.02 19.49
N ILE A 369 -5.20 12.31 18.21
CA ILE A 369 -5.50 13.67 17.73
C ILE A 369 -6.71 14.23 18.49
N THR A 370 -7.80 13.44 18.57
CA THR A 370 -9.01 13.85 19.31
C THR A 370 -8.71 14.14 20.77
N ALA A 371 -7.95 13.28 21.44
CA ALA A 371 -7.59 13.47 22.84
C ALA A 371 -6.78 14.76 23.04
N VAL A 372 -5.79 15.02 22.16
CA VAL A 372 -4.97 16.24 22.24
C VAL A 372 -5.83 17.49 22.04
N ASN A 373 -6.75 17.47 21.07
CA ASN A 373 -7.62 18.62 20.79
C ASN A 373 -8.69 18.85 21.87
N THR A 374 -9.16 17.78 22.55
CA THR A 374 -10.23 17.86 23.56
C THR A 374 -9.72 18.32 24.93
N TYR A 375 -8.54 17.84 25.35
CA TYR A 375 -8.01 18.11 26.70
C TYR A 375 -7.13 19.36 26.77
N ASP A 376 -7.11 20.18 25.72
CA ASP A 376 -6.39 21.46 25.64
C ASP A 376 -4.91 21.38 26.13
N PHE A 377 -4.23 20.29 25.78
CA PHE A 377 -2.78 20.21 25.97
C PHE A 377 -2.03 21.24 25.11
N THR A 378 -2.78 21.99 24.29
CA THR A 378 -2.24 22.93 23.30
C THR A 378 -1.46 24.07 23.93
N GLY A 379 -1.86 24.56 25.10
CA GLY A 379 -1.16 25.66 25.77
C GLY A 379 0.31 25.40 26.11
N LEU A 380 0.67 24.14 26.45
CA LEU A 380 2.04 23.74 26.76
C LEU A 380 2.84 23.32 25.53
N ILE A 381 2.16 22.88 24.46
CA ILE A 381 2.76 22.17 23.33
C ILE A 381 2.83 23.06 22.07
N ASN A 382 1.95 24.08 21.95
CA ASN A 382 1.86 24.96 20.80
C ASN A 382 3.18 25.70 20.44
N GLN A 383 4.07 25.88 21.41
CA GLN A 383 5.38 26.47 21.13
C GLN A 383 6.33 25.55 20.37
N TYR A 384 6.04 24.23 20.33
CA TYR A 384 6.89 23.22 19.70
C TYR A 384 6.32 22.66 18.40
N TYR A 385 5.00 22.76 18.19
CA TYR A 385 4.29 22.13 17.08
C TYR A 385 3.42 23.13 16.33
N ASN A 386 3.41 23.04 15.00
CA ASN A 386 2.51 23.82 14.14
C ASN A 386 1.07 23.28 14.18
N ALA A 387 0.94 21.95 14.28
CA ALA A 387 -0.32 21.22 14.43
C ALA A 387 -0.15 20.14 15.53
N PRO A 388 -0.39 20.48 16.82
CA PRO A 388 -0.05 19.62 17.95
C PRO A 388 -0.65 18.22 17.89
N GLY A 389 -1.94 18.08 17.54
CA GLY A 389 -2.62 16.78 17.48
C GLY A 389 -1.94 15.79 16.54
N PRO A 390 -1.87 16.07 15.24
CA PRO A 390 -1.22 15.20 14.25
C PRO A 390 0.26 14.94 14.52
N GLN A 391 1.02 15.96 14.93
CA GLN A 391 2.45 15.85 15.16
C GLN A 391 2.77 15.01 16.40
N LEU A 392 2.07 15.24 17.50
CA LEU A 392 2.23 14.44 18.71
C LEU A 392 1.83 12.97 18.48
N ALA A 393 0.76 12.74 17.71
CA ALA A 393 0.35 11.38 17.36
C ALA A 393 1.46 10.63 16.59
N LEU A 394 2.16 11.30 15.67
CA LEU A 394 3.32 10.72 14.99
C LEU A 394 4.49 10.47 15.93
N ASN A 395 4.80 11.40 16.83
CA ASN A 395 5.87 11.20 17.81
C ASN A 395 5.59 9.99 18.70
N LEU A 396 4.37 9.85 19.22
CA LEU A 396 3.98 8.70 20.04
C LEU A 396 4.07 7.39 19.23
N ASN A 397 3.53 7.36 18.02
CA ASN A 397 3.61 6.18 17.17
C ASN A 397 5.06 5.81 16.84
N GLY A 398 5.88 6.78 16.46
CA GLY A 398 7.31 6.57 16.19
C GLY A 398 8.05 6.06 17.43
N PHE A 399 7.80 6.64 18.59
CA PHE A 399 8.43 6.22 19.86
C PHE A 399 8.03 4.79 20.24
N ILE A 400 6.74 4.46 20.18
CA ILE A 400 6.26 3.10 20.46
C ILE A 400 6.91 2.11 19.49
N LEU A 401 6.97 2.46 18.19
CA LEU A 401 7.57 1.60 17.18
C LEU A 401 9.07 1.41 17.40
N ILE A 402 9.81 2.44 17.80
CA ILE A 402 11.23 2.32 18.18
C ILE A 402 11.39 1.29 19.29
N LEU A 403 10.61 1.40 20.37
CA LEU A 403 10.68 0.46 21.50
C LEU A 403 10.38 -0.97 21.06
N LEU A 404 9.31 -1.19 20.29
CA LEU A 404 8.90 -2.51 19.82
C LEU A 404 9.95 -3.15 18.87
N VAL A 405 10.55 -2.34 17.99
CA VAL A 405 11.62 -2.80 17.09
C VAL A 405 12.89 -3.13 17.88
N LEU A 406 13.26 -2.32 18.87
CA LEU A 406 14.42 -2.59 19.76
C LEU A 406 14.22 -3.88 20.57
N VAL A 407 13.03 -4.10 21.11
CA VAL A 407 12.66 -5.36 21.79
C VAL A 407 12.79 -6.52 20.83
N THR A 408 12.25 -6.39 19.61
CA THR A 408 12.38 -7.41 18.55
C THR A 408 13.85 -7.66 18.20
N PHE A 409 14.65 -6.60 18.07
CA PHE A 409 16.09 -6.68 17.79
C PHE A 409 16.84 -7.46 18.88
N ARG A 410 16.47 -7.25 20.15
CA ARG A 410 17.12 -7.87 21.31
C ARG A 410 16.73 -9.35 21.45
N TYR A 411 15.46 -9.68 21.30
CA TYR A 411 14.93 -11.01 21.65
C TYR A 411 14.71 -11.95 20.46
N ALA A 412 14.49 -11.44 19.25
CA ALA A 412 14.24 -12.24 18.05
C ALA A 412 15.53 -12.69 17.35
N THR A 413 16.39 -13.43 18.05
CA THR A 413 17.70 -13.87 17.53
C THR A 413 17.58 -14.70 16.24
N LYS A 414 16.60 -15.60 16.15
CA LYS A 414 16.35 -16.42 14.96
C LYS A 414 15.97 -15.57 13.72
N LEU A 415 15.20 -14.49 13.90
CA LEU A 415 14.91 -13.55 12.81
C LEU A 415 16.15 -12.75 12.45
N ARG A 416 16.86 -12.22 13.45
CA ARG A 416 18.07 -11.41 13.25
C ARG A 416 19.17 -12.16 12.49
N GLU A 417 19.32 -13.45 12.78
CA GLU A 417 20.32 -14.33 12.15
C GLU A 417 19.82 -15.03 10.90
N PHE A 418 18.58 -14.74 10.47
CA PHE A 418 17.99 -15.37 9.31
C PHE A 418 18.82 -15.11 8.05
N LYS A 419 19.33 -16.18 7.48
CA LYS A 419 20.08 -16.22 6.23
C LYS A 419 19.18 -16.80 5.14
N SER A 420 19.24 -16.27 3.96
CA SER A 420 18.42 -16.73 2.84
C SER A 420 19.26 -17.11 1.63
#